data_eeddbacf3a05ebef3aa52d6ed91048f3
#
_entry.id   eeddbacf3a05ebef3aa52d6ed91048f3
#
_cell.length_a   1.000
_cell.length_b   1.000
_cell.length_c   1.000
_cell.angle_alpha   90.00
_cell.angle_beta   90.00
_cell.angle_gamma   90.00
#
_symmetry.space_group_name_H-M   'P 1'
#
loop_
_entity.id
_entity.type
_entity.pdbx_description
1 polymer ?
#
loop_
_entity_poly.entity_id
_entity_poly.type
_entity_poly.pdbx_seq_one_letter_code
_entity_poly.pdbx_strand_id
1 'polypeptide(L)'
;MKVRVFIGVVSMLVFASGALLAQQEPGTNVAPAVETIQQTNQKIRLLANSTSMTQPGEYPLGAGDLIKVDVFDIPELSREMRIDPGGYISMPLIQERILAAGLTSYELEAKIAGLLKAQGLVSHPQVSVFVVQRTSQPITVIGAVEHPLVYQAVRPTTLLEVLSAAGGLTDTAGDFVTISCPDKNGQTQIERVNLRDLIDRGDPKANVPVAGGDVITVPKAGIVYVVGAVNRPGGFVIQNDTDQMTALKALALAGGAKPASKPQNAVIIRKSGKTGRSLEIAVNVKNILSRRAQDVRLMPNDILFIPDSAGRKALAKAAEAALSMTTGIVILRGSQF
;
A
#
# COMPACT_ATOMS: atom_id res chain seq x y z
N MET A 1 57.67 -56.13 34.58
CA MET A 1 59.03 -55.50 34.39
C MET A 1 58.82 -54.00 34.17
N LYS A 2 59.37 -53.17 35.10
CA LYS A 2 59.65 -51.73 35.09
C LYS A 2 58.38 -50.77 34.87
N VAL A 3 57.77 -50.23 35.93
CA VAL A 3 58.11 -49.09 36.81
C VAL A 3 58.68 -47.88 36.05
N ARG A 4 57.92 -46.80 36.04
CA ARG A 4 58.37 -45.42 36.34
C ARG A 4 57.25 -44.46 36.60
N VAL A 5 57.16 -44.09 37.82
CA VAL A 5 56.67 -42.94 38.53
C VAL A 5 57.20 -41.65 37.89
N PHE A 6 56.36 -40.60 37.70
CA PHE A 6 56.85 -39.23 37.81
C PHE A 6 55.83 -38.34 38.52
N ILE A 7 56.34 -37.70 39.48
CA ILE A 7 55.84 -36.82 40.52
C ILE A 7 55.64 -35.41 39.93
N GLY A 8 54.63 -34.75 40.39
CA GLY A 8 54.67 -33.40 40.88
C GLY A 8 54.31 -32.26 39.86
N VAL A 9 53.43 -31.49 40.20
CA VAL A 9 53.58 -30.15 40.77
C VAL A 9 52.19 -29.56 41.03
N VAL A 10 51.91 -29.36 42.30
CA VAL A 10 50.81 -28.53 42.81
C VAL A 10 51.17 -27.08 42.50
N SER A 11 50.39 -26.41 41.71
CA SER A 11 50.41 -24.94 41.60
C SER A 11 49.10 -24.36 42.13
N MET A 12 49.25 -23.77 43.28
CA MET A 12 48.30 -23.00 44.05
C MET A 12 47.97 -21.71 43.27
N LEU A 13 46.76 -21.59 42.74
CA LEU A 13 46.25 -20.34 42.12
C LEU A 13 45.27 -19.68 43.07
N VAL A 14 45.74 -18.54 43.55
CA VAL A 14 45.07 -17.58 44.41
C VAL A 14 43.77 -17.07 43.75
N PHE A 15 42.65 -17.25 44.45
CA PHE A 15 41.37 -16.58 44.11
C PHE A 15 41.48 -15.09 44.38
N ALA A 16 41.60 -14.30 43.33
CA ALA A 16 41.33 -12.87 43.38
C ALA A 16 39.85 -12.65 43.07
N SER A 17 39.06 -12.36 44.11
CA SER A 17 37.66 -11.91 44.01
C SER A 17 37.62 -10.53 43.38
N GLY A 18 37.51 -10.47 42.05
CA GLY A 18 37.16 -9.25 41.33
C GLY A 18 35.65 -9.06 41.35
N ALA A 19 35.17 -8.11 42.13
CA ALA A 19 33.81 -7.64 42.07
C ALA A 19 33.54 -7.03 40.67
N LEU A 20 32.78 -7.74 39.85
CA LEU A 20 32.27 -7.24 38.58
C LEU A 20 31.11 -6.26 38.91
N LEU A 21 31.43 -4.98 38.96
CA LEU A 21 30.43 -3.92 38.92
C LEU A 21 29.72 -4.02 37.56
N ALA A 22 28.53 -4.59 37.56
CA ALA A 22 27.62 -4.50 36.45
C ALA A 22 27.32 -3.00 36.18
N GLN A 23 27.96 -2.45 35.16
CA GLN A 23 27.52 -1.19 34.58
C GLN A 23 26.13 -1.46 33.94
N GLN A 24 25.10 -1.05 34.66
CA GLN A 24 23.77 -0.86 34.11
C GLN A 24 23.86 0.27 33.06
N GLU A 25 23.89 -0.12 31.79
CA GLU A 25 23.68 0.85 30.73
C GLU A 25 22.29 1.52 30.94
N PRO A 26 22.22 2.87 30.86
CA PRO A 26 20.95 3.55 30.97
C PRO A 26 20.06 3.05 29.84
N GLY A 27 18.91 2.46 30.21
CA GLY A 27 17.91 1.98 29.30
C GLY A 27 17.62 3.01 28.23
N THR A 28 18.00 2.74 27.03
CA THR A 28 17.53 3.42 25.83
C THR A 28 16.02 3.25 25.81
N ASN A 29 15.30 4.29 26.24
CA ASN A 29 13.88 4.44 25.88
C ASN A 29 13.81 4.51 24.36
N VAL A 30 13.72 3.35 23.73
CA VAL A 30 13.41 3.23 22.32
C VAL A 30 11.96 3.70 22.20
N ALA A 31 11.78 4.96 21.80
CA ALA A 31 10.53 5.40 21.24
C ALA A 31 10.14 4.39 20.15
N PRO A 32 8.85 4.01 20.03
CA PRO A 32 8.44 3.05 19.03
C PRO A 32 8.96 3.54 17.67
N ALA A 33 9.85 2.74 17.07
CA ALA A 33 10.44 3.06 15.78
C ALA A 33 9.28 3.21 14.79
N VAL A 34 9.14 4.40 14.23
CA VAL A 34 8.22 4.62 13.11
C VAL A 34 8.67 3.68 12.01
N GLU A 35 7.82 2.70 11.69
CA GLU A 35 8.14 1.71 10.69
C GLU A 35 8.43 2.41 9.36
N THR A 36 9.60 2.15 8.82
CA THR A 36 10.04 2.78 7.57
C THR A 36 9.24 2.20 6.41
N ILE A 37 8.91 3.00 5.38
CA ILE A 37 8.17 2.52 4.20
C ILE A 37 8.85 1.30 3.55
N GLN A 38 10.16 1.20 3.63
CA GLN A 38 10.92 0.04 3.14
C GLN A 38 10.57 -1.25 3.89
N GLN A 39 10.38 -1.18 5.22
CA GLN A 39 9.94 -2.32 6.04
C GLN A 39 8.51 -2.71 5.68
N THR A 40 7.63 -1.74 5.49
CA THR A 40 6.26 -1.96 5.03
C THR A 40 6.23 -2.65 3.67
N ASN A 41 7.01 -2.18 2.69
CA ASN A 41 7.10 -2.78 1.36
C ASN A 41 7.70 -4.19 1.40
N GLN A 42 8.66 -4.45 2.29
CA GLN A 42 9.19 -5.79 2.52
C GLN A 42 8.13 -6.73 3.08
N LYS A 43 7.31 -6.28 4.05
CA LYS A 43 6.17 -7.05 4.57
C LYS A 43 5.15 -7.37 3.47
N ILE A 44 4.80 -6.38 2.65
CA ILE A 44 3.89 -6.60 1.50
C ILE A 44 4.39 -7.73 0.62
N ARG A 45 5.67 -7.74 0.25
CA ARG A 45 6.28 -8.80 -0.58
C ARG A 45 6.26 -10.16 0.10
N LEU A 46 6.58 -10.23 1.39
CA LEU A 46 6.56 -11.49 2.15
C LEU A 46 5.15 -12.05 2.27
N LEU A 47 4.16 -11.22 2.60
CA LEU A 47 2.75 -11.61 2.71
C LEU A 47 2.16 -12.01 1.35
N ALA A 48 2.48 -11.30 0.28
CA ALA A 48 2.05 -11.64 -1.07
C ALA A 48 2.53 -13.06 -1.48
N ASN A 49 3.79 -13.37 -1.19
CA ASN A 49 4.36 -14.69 -1.51
C ASN A 49 3.73 -15.83 -0.69
N SER A 50 3.30 -15.57 0.55
CA SER A 50 2.65 -16.58 1.40
C SER A 50 1.20 -16.86 1.00
N THR A 51 0.53 -15.90 0.34
CA THR A 51 -0.90 -16.01 -0.01
C THR A 51 -1.12 -16.63 -1.41
N SER A 52 -0.05 -16.85 -2.18
CA SER A 52 -0.11 -17.34 -3.58
C SER A 52 -0.70 -18.74 -3.78
N MET A 53 -1.34 -19.33 -2.78
CA MET A 53 -1.90 -20.70 -2.80
C MET A 53 -3.42 -20.74 -3.06
N THR A 54 -4.02 -19.69 -3.60
CA THR A 54 -5.46 -19.69 -3.91
C THR A 54 -5.75 -20.53 -5.13
N GLN A 55 -6.72 -21.43 -5.02
CA GLN A 55 -7.17 -22.32 -6.10
C GLN A 55 -7.52 -21.53 -7.37
N PRO A 56 -7.25 -22.09 -8.56
CA PRO A 56 -7.63 -21.45 -9.82
C PRO A 56 -9.16 -21.36 -9.89
N GLY A 57 -9.69 -20.16 -9.68
CA GLY A 57 -11.09 -19.86 -9.98
C GLY A 57 -11.28 -19.87 -11.51
N GLU A 58 -12.42 -20.36 -11.96
CA GLU A 58 -12.82 -20.30 -13.36
C GLU A 58 -12.97 -18.83 -13.77
N TYR A 59 -12.16 -18.42 -14.74
CA TYR A 59 -12.14 -17.04 -15.24
C TYR A 59 -12.86 -16.99 -16.59
N PRO A 60 -13.85 -16.11 -16.78
CA PRO A 60 -14.50 -15.95 -18.07
C PRO A 60 -13.54 -15.29 -19.06
N LEU A 61 -13.38 -15.89 -20.23
CA LEU A 61 -12.60 -15.38 -21.35
C LEU A 61 -13.18 -14.06 -21.84
N GLY A 62 -12.33 -13.16 -22.33
CA GLY A 62 -12.76 -11.87 -22.83
C GLY A 62 -12.11 -11.49 -24.16
N ALA A 63 -12.62 -10.43 -24.79
CA ALA A 63 -12.08 -9.90 -26.03
C ALA A 63 -10.62 -9.47 -25.84
N GLY A 64 -9.74 -9.84 -26.76
CA GLY A 64 -8.31 -9.55 -26.71
C GLY A 64 -7.45 -10.64 -26.07
N ASP A 65 -8.04 -11.59 -25.33
CA ASP A 65 -7.30 -12.70 -24.74
C ASP A 65 -6.66 -13.58 -25.82
N LEU A 66 -5.44 -14.03 -25.55
CA LEU A 66 -4.75 -15.01 -26.38
C LEU A 66 -4.94 -16.38 -25.75
N ILE A 67 -5.56 -17.28 -26.49
CA ILE A 67 -5.80 -18.67 -26.09
C ILE A 67 -5.06 -19.61 -27.03
N LYS A 68 -4.61 -20.74 -26.50
CA LYS A 68 -4.14 -21.89 -27.28
C LYS A 68 -5.20 -22.96 -27.17
N VAL A 69 -5.76 -23.33 -28.32
CA VAL A 69 -6.63 -24.49 -28.44
C VAL A 69 -5.78 -25.68 -28.92
N ASP A 70 -5.88 -26.78 -28.22
CA ASP A 70 -5.17 -28.02 -28.54
C ASP A 70 -6.20 -29.14 -28.75
N VAL A 71 -6.20 -29.73 -29.91
CA VAL A 71 -7.08 -30.84 -30.27
C VAL A 71 -6.23 -32.11 -30.38
N PHE A 72 -6.50 -33.08 -29.50
CA PHE A 72 -5.73 -34.31 -29.42
C PHE A 72 -5.76 -35.05 -30.78
N ASP A 73 -4.58 -35.50 -31.20
CA ASP A 73 -4.36 -36.25 -32.45
C ASP A 73 -4.67 -35.48 -33.74
N ILE A 74 -4.93 -34.14 -33.66
CA ILE A 74 -5.20 -33.31 -34.84
C ILE A 74 -4.43 -32.00 -34.75
N PRO A 75 -3.13 -31.99 -35.06
CA PRO A 75 -2.29 -30.80 -34.93
C PRO A 75 -2.71 -29.64 -35.85
N GLU A 76 -3.39 -29.93 -36.97
CA GLU A 76 -3.89 -28.92 -37.91
C GLU A 76 -4.97 -28.00 -37.28
N LEU A 77 -5.69 -28.49 -36.28
CA LEU A 77 -6.69 -27.73 -35.53
C LEU A 77 -6.09 -27.05 -34.28
N SER A 78 -4.88 -27.46 -33.86
CA SER A 78 -4.22 -26.99 -32.69
C SER A 78 -3.43 -25.70 -32.98
N ARG A 79 -3.82 -24.57 -32.40
CA ARG A 79 -3.21 -23.28 -32.66
C ARG A 79 -3.47 -22.24 -31.56
N GLU A 80 -2.63 -21.23 -31.51
CA GLU A 80 -2.89 -20.02 -30.75
C GLU A 80 -3.77 -19.06 -31.55
N MET A 81 -4.75 -18.48 -30.88
CA MET A 81 -5.66 -17.50 -31.47
C MET A 81 -6.09 -16.47 -30.47
N ARG A 82 -6.30 -15.25 -30.96
CA ARG A 82 -6.78 -14.14 -30.14
C ARG A 82 -8.30 -14.01 -30.31
N ILE A 83 -8.99 -13.81 -29.18
CA ILE A 83 -10.42 -13.50 -29.16
C ILE A 83 -10.61 -12.11 -29.77
N ASP A 84 -11.43 -12.01 -30.80
CA ASP A 84 -11.67 -10.74 -31.50
C ASP A 84 -12.45 -9.71 -30.62
N PRO A 85 -12.53 -8.44 -31.02
CA PRO A 85 -13.27 -7.44 -30.24
C PRO A 85 -14.77 -7.75 -30.07
N GLY A 86 -15.34 -8.59 -30.93
CA GLY A 86 -16.71 -9.08 -30.81
C GLY A 86 -16.86 -10.27 -29.84
N GLY A 87 -15.75 -10.77 -29.30
CA GLY A 87 -15.76 -11.91 -28.40
C GLY A 87 -15.72 -13.26 -29.08
N TYR A 88 -15.41 -13.33 -30.38
CA TYR A 88 -15.41 -14.56 -31.15
C TYR A 88 -14.00 -15.06 -31.47
N ILE A 89 -13.90 -16.36 -31.72
CA ILE A 89 -12.72 -17.02 -32.31
C ILE A 89 -13.10 -17.68 -33.62
N SER A 90 -12.11 -17.86 -34.49
CA SER A 90 -12.27 -18.60 -35.77
C SER A 90 -11.32 -19.77 -35.79
N MET A 91 -11.85 -20.97 -35.97
CA MET A 91 -11.07 -22.21 -36.10
C MET A 91 -11.07 -22.71 -37.55
N PRO A 92 -9.97 -23.32 -38.00
CA PRO A 92 -9.94 -24.01 -39.29
C PRO A 92 -11.04 -25.07 -39.36
N LEU A 93 -11.60 -25.27 -40.52
CA LEU A 93 -12.63 -26.25 -40.83
C LEU A 93 -14.01 -25.98 -40.17
N ILE A 94 -14.11 -25.11 -39.19
CA ILE A 94 -15.39 -24.68 -38.62
C ILE A 94 -15.79 -23.39 -39.32
N GLN A 95 -16.92 -23.43 -40.05
CA GLN A 95 -17.38 -22.27 -40.83
C GLN A 95 -17.96 -21.16 -39.97
N GLU A 96 -18.45 -21.51 -38.80
CA GLU A 96 -19.08 -20.55 -37.88
C GLU A 96 -18.05 -19.94 -36.91
N ARG A 97 -18.23 -18.65 -36.59
CA ARG A 97 -17.49 -18.01 -35.54
C ARG A 97 -17.95 -18.53 -34.19
N ILE A 98 -17.04 -18.88 -33.32
CA ILE A 98 -17.34 -19.42 -31.99
C ILE A 98 -17.30 -18.28 -30.97
N LEU A 99 -18.41 -17.98 -30.31
CA LEU A 99 -18.44 -17.03 -29.22
C LEU A 99 -17.67 -17.65 -28.05
N ALA A 100 -16.54 -17.01 -27.70
CA ALA A 100 -15.64 -17.41 -26.61
C ALA A 100 -15.78 -16.47 -25.39
N ALA A 101 -16.09 -15.19 -25.62
CA ALA A 101 -16.22 -14.22 -24.53
C ALA A 101 -17.37 -14.59 -23.59
N GLY A 102 -17.11 -14.47 -22.27
CA GLY A 102 -18.02 -14.83 -21.20
C GLY A 102 -18.06 -16.31 -20.84
N LEU A 103 -17.39 -17.18 -21.61
CA LEU A 103 -17.23 -18.60 -21.30
C LEU A 103 -15.94 -18.84 -20.51
N THR A 104 -15.95 -19.84 -19.64
CA THR A 104 -14.73 -20.39 -19.05
C THR A 104 -13.95 -21.21 -20.07
N SER A 105 -12.69 -21.52 -19.80
CA SER A 105 -11.89 -22.40 -20.68
C SER A 105 -12.60 -23.74 -20.87
N TYR A 106 -13.14 -24.31 -19.82
CA TYR A 106 -13.85 -25.58 -19.83
C TYR A 106 -15.14 -25.55 -20.68
N GLU A 107 -15.94 -24.47 -20.55
CA GLU A 107 -17.15 -24.29 -21.36
C GLU A 107 -16.80 -24.12 -22.85
N LEU A 108 -15.70 -23.43 -23.15
CA LEU A 108 -15.23 -23.28 -24.53
C LEU A 108 -14.71 -24.59 -25.08
N GLU A 109 -14.00 -25.44 -24.32
CA GLU A 109 -13.60 -26.80 -24.69
C GLU A 109 -14.81 -27.64 -25.09
N ALA A 110 -15.84 -27.70 -24.24
CA ALA A 110 -17.06 -28.44 -24.48
C ALA A 110 -17.79 -27.94 -25.75
N LYS A 111 -17.81 -26.63 -25.97
CA LYS A 111 -18.46 -26.01 -27.13
C LYS A 111 -17.72 -26.36 -28.44
N ILE A 112 -16.37 -26.24 -28.44
CA ILE A 112 -15.57 -26.62 -29.61
C ILE A 112 -15.71 -28.09 -29.90
N ALA A 113 -15.63 -28.95 -28.87
CA ALA A 113 -15.81 -30.40 -29.05
C ALA A 113 -17.20 -30.74 -29.64
N GLY A 114 -18.25 -30.07 -29.16
CA GLY A 114 -19.61 -30.22 -29.71
C GLY A 114 -19.70 -29.85 -31.18
N LEU A 115 -19.08 -28.73 -31.60
CA LEU A 115 -19.07 -28.29 -33.00
C LEU A 115 -18.30 -29.24 -33.92
N LEU A 116 -17.11 -29.70 -33.48
CA LEU A 116 -16.30 -30.66 -34.25
C LEU A 116 -17.06 -32.00 -34.49
N LYS A 117 -17.79 -32.46 -33.47
CA LYS A 117 -18.63 -33.65 -33.56
C LYS A 117 -19.85 -33.45 -34.45
N ALA A 118 -20.55 -32.30 -34.30
CA ALA A 118 -21.77 -31.99 -35.08
C ALA A 118 -21.49 -31.85 -36.57
N GLN A 119 -20.32 -31.35 -36.96
CA GLN A 119 -19.89 -31.22 -38.35
C GLN A 119 -19.24 -32.49 -38.91
N GLY A 120 -19.18 -33.57 -38.11
CA GLY A 120 -18.62 -34.83 -38.54
C GLY A 120 -17.10 -34.85 -38.78
N LEU A 121 -16.41 -33.79 -38.28
CA LEU A 121 -14.96 -33.64 -38.46
C LEU A 121 -14.17 -34.61 -37.57
N VAL A 122 -14.66 -34.83 -36.34
CA VAL A 122 -14.04 -35.71 -35.35
C VAL A 122 -15.11 -36.48 -34.59
N SER A 123 -14.98 -37.81 -34.49
CA SER A 123 -15.98 -38.65 -33.80
C SER A 123 -15.93 -38.52 -32.28
N HIS A 124 -14.74 -38.39 -31.70
CA HIS A 124 -14.50 -38.25 -30.25
C HIS A 124 -13.48 -37.17 -30.01
N PRO A 125 -13.85 -35.89 -30.17
CA PRO A 125 -12.91 -34.78 -30.02
C PRO A 125 -12.53 -34.61 -28.55
N GLN A 126 -11.22 -34.58 -28.26
CA GLN A 126 -10.65 -34.16 -26.98
C GLN A 126 -10.00 -32.81 -27.21
N VAL A 127 -10.57 -31.76 -26.62
CA VAL A 127 -10.15 -30.38 -26.81
C VAL A 127 -9.69 -29.84 -25.47
N SER A 128 -8.53 -29.18 -25.46
CA SER A 128 -8.01 -28.42 -24.29
C SER A 128 -7.80 -26.97 -24.68
N VAL A 129 -8.21 -26.08 -23.83
CA VAL A 129 -8.07 -24.63 -24.02
C VAL A 129 -7.21 -24.05 -22.92
N PHE A 130 -6.04 -23.50 -23.30
CA PHE A 130 -5.11 -22.85 -22.40
C PHE A 130 -5.12 -21.33 -22.63
N VAL A 131 -5.23 -20.56 -21.59
CA VAL A 131 -5.09 -19.10 -21.68
C VAL A 131 -3.61 -18.75 -21.63
N VAL A 132 -3.06 -18.28 -22.76
CA VAL A 132 -1.65 -17.88 -22.90
C VAL A 132 -1.43 -16.48 -22.37
N GLN A 133 -2.33 -15.54 -22.73
CA GLN A 133 -2.25 -14.15 -22.31
C GLN A 133 -3.65 -13.60 -22.05
N ARG A 134 -3.84 -13.01 -20.89
CA ARG A 134 -5.07 -12.29 -20.52
C ARG A 134 -4.88 -10.81 -20.75
N THR A 135 -5.66 -10.24 -21.64
CA THR A 135 -5.59 -8.82 -22.02
C THR A 135 -6.93 -8.14 -21.82
N SER A 136 -8.00 -8.92 -21.72
CA SER A 136 -9.37 -8.42 -21.76
C SER A 136 -9.78 -7.62 -20.55
N GLN A 137 -9.22 -7.91 -19.39
CA GLN A 137 -9.61 -7.30 -18.11
C GLN A 137 -8.38 -7.05 -17.25
N PRO A 138 -7.58 -5.99 -17.52
CA PRO A 138 -6.45 -5.66 -16.69
C PRO A 138 -6.90 -5.05 -15.37
N ILE A 139 -6.12 -5.24 -14.30
CA ILE A 139 -6.26 -4.52 -13.04
C ILE A 139 -5.39 -3.27 -13.12
N THR A 140 -5.97 -2.11 -12.86
CA THR A 140 -5.23 -0.84 -12.91
C THR A 140 -4.84 -0.40 -11.51
N VAL A 141 -3.56 -0.09 -11.29
CA VAL A 141 -3.05 0.40 -10.00
C VAL A 141 -2.52 1.82 -10.16
N ILE A 142 -3.12 2.74 -9.41
CA ILE A 142 -2.78 4.17 -9.47
C ILE A 142 -2.64 4.79 -8.07
N GLY A 143 -2.02 5.96 -8.02
CA GLY A 143 -1.89 6.77 -6.81
C GLY A 143 -0.53 6.63 -6.13
N ALA A 144 -0.52 6.55 -4.81
CA ALA A 144 0.70 6.55 -3.99
C ALA A 144 1.34 5.16 -3.89
N VAL A 145 1.66 4.55 -5.03
CA VAL A 145 2.46 3.32 -5.17
C VAL A 145 3.79 3.65 -5.85
N GLU A 146 4.81 2.82 -5.65
CA GLU A 146 6.14 3.06 -6.22
C GLU A 146 6.12 3.10 -7.75
N HIS A 147 5.39 2.16 -8.36
CA HIS A 147 5.27 2.03 -9.81
C HIS A 147 3.79 1.84 -10.17
N PRO A 148 3.04 2.91 -10.51
CA PRO A 148 1.71 2.76 -11.08
C PRO A 148 1.76 1.87 -12.32
N LEU A 149 0.87 0.89 -12.41
CA LEU A 149 0.90 -0.11 -13.48
C LEU A 149 -0.49 -0.63 -13.84
N VAL A 150 -0.54 -1.25 -15.00
CA VAL A 150 -1.66 -2.05 -15.47
C VAL A 150 -1.24 -3.52 -15.33
N TYR A 151 -1.84 -4.20 -14.35
CA TYR A 151 -1.50 -5.58 -13.99
C TYR A 151 -2.39 -6.56 -14.75
N GLN A 152 -1.79 -7.52 -15.44
CA GLN A 152 -2.51 -8.57 -16.13
C GLN A 152 -2.52 -9.83 -15.27
N ALA A 153 -3.65 -10.08 -14.60
CA ALA A 153 -3.81 -11.26 -13.77
C ALA A 153 -4.02 -12.51 -14.59
N VAL A 154 -3.07 -13.43 -14.55
CA VAL A 154 -3.17 -14.74 -15.23
C VAL A 154 -4.01 -15.75 -14.43
N ARG A 155 -4.19 -15.51 -13.13
CA ARG A 155 -4.94 -16.32 -12.16
C ARG A 155 -5.67 -15.40 -11.18
N PRO A 156 -6.63 -15.92 -10.40
CA PRO A 156 -7.18 -15.17 -9.29
C PRO A 156 -6.04 -14.60 -8.45
N THR A 157 -6.09 -13.31 -8.19
CA THR A 157 -5.03 -12.59 -7.50
C THR A 157 -5.60 -11.78 -6.34
N THR A 158 -4.76 -11.38 -5.41
CA THR A 158 -5.16 -10.62 -4.22
C THR A 158 -4.61 -9.22 -4.23
N LEU A 159 -5.17 -8.34 -3.42
CA LEU A 159 -4.72 -6.96 -3.27
C LEU A 159 -3.22 -6.87 -2.94
N LEU A 160 -2.72 -7.72 -2.04
CA LEU A 160 -1.29 -7.75 -1.67
C LEU A 160 -0.38 -8.11 -2.84
N GLU A 161 -0.78 -9.09 -3.67
CA GLU A 161 0.01 -9.46 -4.85
C GLU A 161 0.14 -8.30 -5.82
N VAL A 162 -0.97 -7.61 -6.08
CA VAL A 162 -0.99 -6.48 -7.02
C VAL A 162 -0.20 -5.29 -6.48
N LEU A 163 -0.34 -4.98 -5.18
CA LEU A 163 0.48 -3.94 -4.53
C LEU A 163 1.98 -4.31 -4.54
N SER A 164 2.31 -5.58 -4.33
CA SER A 164 3.70 -6.07 -4.42
C SER A 164 4.26 -5.90 -5.83
N ALA A 165 3.47 -6.21 -6.86
CA ALA A 165 3.85 -6.01 -8.26
C ALA A 165 4.08 -4.52 -8.60
N ALA A 166 3.30 -3.62 -7.97
CA ALA A 166 3.48 -2.17 -8.07
C ALA A 166 4.70 -1.65 -7.28
N GLY A 167 5.52 -2.53 -6.72
CA GLY A 167 6.71 -2.15 -5.93
C GLY A 167 6.41 -1.81 -4.47
N GLY A 168 5.14 -1.82 -4.07
CA GLY A 168 4.66 -1.41 -2.75
C GLY A 168 4.16 0.03 -2.74
N LEU A 169 4.11 0.60 -1.54
CA LEU A 169 3.58 1.93 -1.26
C LEU A 169 4.70 2.98 -1.24
N THR A 170 4.38 4.23 -1.59
CA THR A 170 5.28 5.37 -1.38
C THR A 170 5.19 5.87 0.06
N ASP A 171 6.16 6.71 0.47
CA ASP A 171 6.18 7.38 1.78
C ASP A 171 5.01 8.37 1.97
N THR A 172 4.35 8.75 0.88
CA THR A 172 3.17 9.62 0.88
C THR A 172 1.85 8.85 0.85
N ALA A 173 1.86 7.51 0.90
CA ALA A 173 0.65 6.72 0.85
C ALA A 173 -0.25 6.95 2.08
N GLY A 174 -1.56 6.98 1.83
CA GLY A 174 -2.58 7.02 2.89
C GLY A 174 -2.81 5.65 3.51
N ASP A 175 -3.65 5.60 4.52
CA ASP A 175 -3.89 4.41 5.34
C ASP A 175 -4.89 3.42 4.73
N PHE A 176 -5.44 3.71 3.58
CA PHE A 176 -6.44 2.87 2.94
C PHE A 176 -6.25 2.81 1.43
N VAL A 177 -6.74 1.73 0.85
CA VAL A 177 -6.85 1.53 -0.58
C VAL A 177 -8.33 1.53 -0.96
N THR A 178 -8.65 2.12 -2.07
CA THR A 178 -9.98 2.08 -2.67
C THR A 178 -9.92 1.18 -3.89
N ILE A 179 -10.78 0.16 -3.92
CA ILE A 179 -10.96 -0.74 -5.06
C ILE A 179 -12.29 -0.39 -5.69
N SER A 180 -12.26 0.02 -6.94
CA SER A 180 -13.45 0.33 -7.74
C SER A 180 -13.70 -0.83 -8.69
N CYS A 181 -14.74 -1.61 -8.41
CA CYS A 181 -15.14 -2.78 -9.18
C CYS A 181 -16.32 -2.41 -10.08
N PRO A 182 -16.19 -2.45 -11.41
CA PRO A 182 -17.32 -2.26 -12.32
C PRO A 182 -18.27 -3.47 -12.24
N ASP A 183 -19.53 -3.23 -11.92
CA ASP A 183 -20.56 -4.28 -11.95
C ASP A 183 -21.07 -4.49 -13.39
N LYS A 184 -21.67 -5.66 -13.64
CA LYS A 184 -22.28 -6.05 -14.92
C LYS A 184 -23.35 -5.05 -15.40
N ASN A 185 -23.92 -4.27 -14.50
CA ASN A 185 -24.94 -3.24 -14.79
C ASN A 185 -24.34 -1.85 -15.04
N GLY A 186 -23.01 -1.71 -15.11
CA GLY A 186 -22.33 -0.41 -15.28
C GLY A 186 -22.27 0.44 -13.99
N GLN A 187 -22.72 -0.10 -12.86
CA GLN A 187 -22.54 0.55 -11.55
C GLN A 187 -21.16 0.20 -10.99
N THR A 188 -20.49 1.19 -10.43
CA THR A 188 -19.19 0.98 -9.78
C THR A 188 -19.40 0.73 -8.30
N GLN A 189 -19.05 -0.45 -7.83
CA GLN A 189 -18.95 -0.73 -6.41
C GLN A 189 -17.59 -0.25 -5.90
N ILE A 190 -17.58 0.39 -4.74
CA ILE A 190 -16.36 0.91 -4.14
C ILE A 190 -16.15 0.16 -2.82
N GLU A 191 -15.06 -0.59 -2.75
CA GLU A 191 -14.58 -1.24 -1.54
C GLU A 191 -13.38 -0.47 -0.98
N ARG A 192 -13.35 -0.28 0.33
CA ARG A 192 -12.28 0.42 1.02
C ARG A 192 -11.57 -0.52 1.97
N VAL A 193 -10.29 -0.76 1.74
CA VAL A 193 -9.45 -1.66 2.53
C VAL A 193 -8.47 -0.84 3.36
N ASN A 194 -8.40 -1.13 4.66
CA ASN A 194 -7.42 -0.49 5.55
C ASN A 194 -6.06 -1.19 5.40
N LEU A 195 -5.05 -0.42 5.03
CA LEU A 195 -3.70 -0.93 4.82
C LEU A 195 -3.02 -1.43 6.10
N ARG A 196 -3.36 -0.87 7.25
CA ARG A 196 -2.82 -1.34 8.53
C ARG A 196 -3.35 -2.72 8.89
N ASP A 197 -4.64 -2.98 8.69
CA ASP A 197 -5.23 -4.29 8.95
C ASP A 197 -4.60 -5.33 8.00
N LEU A 198 -4.39 -4.93 6.75
CA LEU A 198 -3.79 -5.77 5.72
C LEU A 198 -2.30 -6.08 6.00
N ILE A 199 -1.48 -5.07 6.32
CA ILE A 199 -0.02 -5.19 6.34
C ILE A 199 0.51 -5.42 7.75
N ASP A 200 0.05 -4.64 8.75
CA ASP A 200 0.60 -4.70 10.11
C ASP A 200 -0.01 -5.83 10.92
N ARG A 201 -1.32 -6.02 10.80
CA ARG A 201 -2.04 -7.10 11.49
C ARG A 201 -2.03 -8.40 10.73
N GLY A 202 -1.78 -8.35 9.43
CA GLY A 202 -1.81 -9.53 8.55
C GLY A 202 -3.19 -10.19 8.52
N ASP A 203 -4.27 -9.40 8.63
CA ASP A 203 -5.63 -9.93 8.61
C ASP A 203 -5.94 -10.52 7.22
N PRO A 204 -6.16 -11.84 7.12
CA PRO A 204 -6.48 -12.47 5.84
C PRO A 204 -7.75 -11.92 5.19
N LYS A 205 -8.70 -11.40 5.99
CA LYS A 205 -9.95 -10.81 5.49
C LYS A 205 -9.73 -9.47 4.81
N ALA A 206 -8.68 -8.74 5.20
CA ALA A 206 -8.30 -7.49 4.56
C ALA A 206 -7.58 -7.72 3.22
N ASN A 207 -7.06 -8.93 2.97
CA ASN A 207 -6.45 -9.29 1.70
C ASN A 207 -7.52 -9.77 0.70
N VAL A 208 -8.33 -8.83 0.26
CA VAL A 208 -9.45 -9.10 -0.65
C VAL A 208 -8.99 -9.60 -2.00
N PRO A 209 -9.74 -10.51 -2.64
CA PRO A 209 -9.49 -10.90 -4.02
C PRO A 209 -9.78 -9.71 -4.95
N VAL A 210 -8.96 -9.55 -5.97
CA VAL A 210 -9.15 -8.53 -7.01
C VAL A 210 -9.29 -9.21 -8.36
N ALA A 211 -10.18 -8.68 -9.17
CA ALA A 211 -10.53 -9.23 -10.47
C ALA A 211 -10.11 -8.30 -11.61
N GLY A 212 -10.10 -8.84 -12.81
CA GLY A 212 -9.88 -8.02 -13.99
C GLY A 212 -10.97 -6.96 -14.17
N GLY A 213 -10.56 -5.76 -14.56
CA GLY A 213 -11.41 -4.59 -14.64
C GLY A 213 -11.40 -3.70 -13.39
N ASP A 214 -10.88 -4.20 -12.26
CA ASP A 214 -10.80 -3.43 -11.04
C ASP A 214 -9.76 -2.31 -11.15
N VAL A 215 -10.08 -1.17 -10.52
CA VAL A 215 -9.18 -0.04 -10.39
C VAL A 215 -8.81 0.12 -8.91
N ILE A 216 -7.55 -0.13 -8.60
CA ILE A 216 -6.97 0.00 -7.27
C ILE A 216 -6.35 1.39 -7.15
N THR A 217 -6.90 2.21 -6.27
CA THR A 217 -6.42 3.56 -6.02
C THR A 217 -5.86 3.67 -4.61
N VAL A 218 -4.58 4.02 -4.49
CA VAL A 218 -3.95 4.36 -3.23
C VAL A 218 -3.90 5.88 -3.11
N PRO A 219 -4.73 6.51 -2.28
CA PRO A 219 -4.71 7.95 -2.10
C PRO A 219 -3.45 8.38 -1.37
N LYS A 220 -3.05 9.64 -1.54
CA LYS A 220 -1.99 10.23 -0.72
C LYS A 220 -2.52 10.52 0.67
N ALA A 221 -1.67 10.34 1.67
CA ALA A 221 -1.95 10.74 3.04
C ALA A 221 -2.13 12.26 3.15
N GLY A 222 -2.98 12.68 4.05
CA GLY A 222 -3.12 14.09 4.37
C GLY A 222 -1.86 14.64 5.05
N ILE A 223 -1.54 15.90 4.83
CA ILE A 223 -0.42 16.60 5.46
C ILE A 223 -0.98 17.72 6.31
N VAL A 224 -0.46 17.88 7.53
CA VAL A 224 -0.64 19.08 8.36
C VAL A 224 0.68 19.83 8.46
N TYR A 225 0.62 21.16 8.50
CA TYR A 225 1.80 21.99 8.59
C TYR A 225 1.91 22.58 9.98
N VAL A 226 3.10 22.51 10.58
CA VAL A 226 3.39 23.17 11.86
C VAL A 226 4.47 24.22 11.61
N VAL A 227 4.14 25.47 11.90
CA VAL A 227 5.01 26.60 11.60
C VAL A 227 5.12 27.57 12.77
N GLY A 228 6.12 28.45 12.74
CA GLY A 228 6.37 29.44 13.79
C GLY A 228 7.42 29.00 14.81
N ALA A 229 7.19 29.31 16.08
CA ALA A 229 8.16 29.08 17.14
C ALA A 229 8.15 27.64 17.68
N VAL A 230 8.43 26.69 16.79
CA VAL A 230 8.61 25.25 17.08
C VAL A 230 10.04 24.81 16.74
N ASN A 231 10.49 23.68 17.31
CA ASN A 231 11.87 23.22 17.09
C ASN A 231 12.11 22.76 15.66
N ARG A 232 11.14 22.05 15.06
CA ARG A 232 11.19 21.54 13.68
C ARG A 232 9.92 21.96 12.92
N PRO A 233 9.90 23.16 12.32
CA PRO A 233 8.79 23.56 11.48
C PRO A 233 8.79 22.73 10.18
N GLY A 234 7.60 22.37 9.68
CA GLY A 234 7.47 21.57 8.47
C GLY A 234 6.09 20.97 8.27
N GLY A 235 5.97 20.13 7.23
CA GLY A 235 4.79 19.32 6.97
C GLY A 235 4.92 17.94 7.62
N PHE A 236 3.83 17.48 8.23
CA PHE A 236 3.75 16.19 8.90
C PHE A 236 2.60 15.38 8.30
N VAL A 237 2.91 14.18 7.87
CA VAL A 237 1.93 13.27 7.27
C VAL A 237 0.97 12.75 8.35
N ILE A 238 -0.32 12.74 8.03
CA ILE A 238 -1.34 12.12 8.87
C ILE A 238 -1.31 10.62 8.59
N GLN A 239 -0.63 9.86 9.45
CA GLN A 239 -0.40 8.43 9.24
C GLN A 239 -1.63 7.54 9.51
N ASN A 240 -2.75 8.10 10.03
CA ASN A 240 -3.90 7.27 10.39
C ASN A 240 -5.21 8.05 10.35
N ASP A 241 -6.19 7.47 9.68
CA ASP A 241 -7.58 7.95 9.73
C ASP A 241 -8.23 7.64 11.11
N THR A 242 -7.76 6.57 11.77
CA THR A 242 -8.27 6.11 13.08
C THR A 242 -7.61 6.86 14.24
N ASP A 243 -6.34 7.25 14.09
CA ASP A 243 -5.57 7.94 15.12
C ASP A 243 -5.49 9.43 14.77
N GLN A 244 -6.53 10.13 15.15
CA GLN A 244 -6.76 11.52 14.79
C GLN A 244 -5.52 12.38 15.04
N MET A 245 -5.02 13.08 14.01
CA MET A 245 -4.00 14.09 14.17
C MET A 245 -4.55 15.25 14.99
N THR A 246 -3.94 15.52 16.12
CA THR A 246 -4.36 16.61 17.02
C THR A 246 -3.29 17.70 17.09
N ALA A 247 -3.66 18.87 17.59
CA ALA A 247 -2.73 19.99 17.73
C ALA A 247 -1.54 19.62 18.64
N LEU A 248 -1.78 18.87 19.71
CA LEU A 248 -0.73 18.42 20.61
C LEU A 248 0.20 17.39 19.93
N LYS A 249 -0.37 16.44 19.20
CA LYS A 249 0.39 15.41 18.46
C LYS A 249 1.25 16.06 17.37
N ALA A 250 0.69 16.98 16.59
CA ALA A 250 1.43 17.72 15.57
C ALA A 250 2.58 18.55 16.18
N LEU A 251 2.33 19.20 17.32
CA LEU A 251 3.38 19.92 18.05
C LEU A 251 4.49 18.97 18.57
N ALA A 252 4.12 17.79 19.07
CA ALA A 252 5.10 16.79 19.50
C ALA A 252 5.98 16.30 18.33
N LEU A 253 5.38 16.04 17.16
CA LEU A 253 6.13 15.69 15.94
C LEU A 253 7.07 16.82 15.50
N ALA A 254 6.66 18.10 15.70
CA ALA A 254 7.50 19.26 15.46
C ALA A 254 8.60 19.47 16.53
N GLY A 255 8.80 18.51 17.44
CA GLY A 255 9.81 18.58 18.50
C GLY A 255 9.47 19.52 19.63
N GLY A 256 8.20 19.92 19.75
CA GLY A 256 7.73 20.85 20.78
C GLY A 256 7.90 22.34 20.44
N ALA A 257 7.36 23.17 21.30
CA ALA A 257 7.45 24.63 21.19
C ALA A 257 8.77 25.16 21.75
N LYS A 258 9.34 26.17 21.10
CA LYS A 258 10.58 26.83 21.57
C LYS A 258 10.33 27.56 22.90
N PRO A 259 11.35 27.78 23.75
CA PRO A 259 11.18 28.47 25.05
C PRO A 259 10.55 29.86 24.96
N ALA A 260 10.85 30.64 23.89
CA ALA A 260 10.31 31.97 23.65
C ALA A 260 8.93 31.97 22.98
N SER A 261 8.33 30.83 22.75
CA SER A 261 7.02 30.70 22.08
C SER A 261 5.87 31.09 23.02
N LYS A 262 4.72 31.40 22.41
CA LYS A 262 3.45 31.63 23.09
C LYS A 262 2.40 30.59 22.71
N PRO A 263 2.52 29.35 23.19
CA PRO A 263 1.62 28.24 22.78
C PRO A 263 0.16 28.47 23.24
N GLN A 264 -0.08 29.39 24.19
CA GLN A 264 -1.43 29.81 24.58
C GLN A 264 -2.16 30.62 23.49
N ASN A 265 -1.43 31.19 22.53
CA ASN A 265 -1.95 32.00 21.44
C ASN A 265 -1.77 31.28 20.09
N ALA A 266 -1.72 29.97 20.08
CA ALA A 266 -1.63 29.19 18.84
C ALA A 266 -2.90 29.36 17.98
N VAL A 267 -2.74 29.27 16.67
CA VAL A 267 -3.83 29.40 15.70
C VAL A 267 -3.75 28.27 14.71
N ILE A 268 -4.90 27.63 14.45
CA ILE A 268 -5.07 26.71 13.33
C ILE A 268 -5.66 27.49 12.17
N ILE A 269 -4.97 27.53 11.05
CA ILE A 269 -5.45 28.12 9.81
C ILE A 269 -5.97 26.99 8.92
N ARG A 270 -7.27 26.99 8.67
CA ARG A 270 -7.98 25.99 7.86
C ARG A 270 -8.54 26.62 6.60
N LYS A 271 -8.22 26.08 5.45
CA LYS A 271 -8.84 26.52 4.18
C LYS A 271 -10.21 25.89 4.00
N SER A 272 -11.23 26.70 3.77
CA SER A 272 -12.55 26.20 3.37
C SER A 272 -12.53 25.82 1.90
N GLY A 273 -12.77 24.52 1.59
CA GLY A 273 -12.71 23.99 0.24
C GLY A 273 -13.72 24.61 -0.75
N LYS A 274 -14.81 25.19 -0.26
CA LYS A 274 -15.88 25.77 -1.10
C LYS A 274 -15.72 27.26 -1.38
N THR A 275 -15.10 28.00 -0.50
CA THR A 275 -15.07 29.49 -0.58
C THR A 275 -13.68 30.09 -0.71
N GLY A 276 -12.64 29.26 -0.62
CA GLY A 276 -11.24 29.72 -0.61
C GLY A 276 -10.86 30.59 0.61
N ARG A 277 -11.83 30.86 1.51
CA ARG A 277 -11.58 31.64 2.74
C ARG A 277 -10.84 30.82 3.76
N SER A 278 -9.87 31.43 4.43
CA SER A 278 -9.18 30.83 5.56
C SER A 278 -9.98 31.07 6.83
N LEU A 279 -10.23 30.01 7.59
CA LEU A 279 -10.81 30.06 8.92
C LEU A 279 -9.66 30.00 9.95
N GLU A 280 -9.58 30.98 10.85
CA GLU A 280 -8.64 30.99 11.95
C GLU A 280 -9.33 30.47 13.21
N ILE A 281 -8.77 29.38 13.78
CA ILE A 281 -9.25 28.76 15.02
C ILE A 281 -8.21 29.00 16.10
N ALA A 282 -8.54 29.81 17.08
CA ALA A 282 -7.64 30.06 18.22
C ALA A 282 -7.55 28.82 19.11
N VAL A 283 -6.33 28.38 19.41
CA VAL A 283 -6.05 27.20 20.23
C VAL A 283 -5.08 27.52 21.35
N ASN A 284 -5.46 27.20 22.58
CA ASN A 284 -4.58 27.32 23.73
C ASN A 284 -3.87 26.02 24.03
N VAL A 285 -2.74 25.77 23.34
CA VAL A 285 -1.98 24.52 23.49
C VAL A 285 -1.44 24.36 24.92
N LYS A 286 -1.16 25.44 25.64
CA LYS A 286 -0.75 25.40 27.06
C LYS A 286 -1.84 24.79 27.95
N ASN A 287 -3.11 25.14 27.72
CA ASN A 287 -4.23 24.55 28.44
C ASN A 287 -4.46 23.08 28.08
N ILE A 288 -4.25 22.72 26.82
CA ILE A 288 -4.32 21.31 26.37
C ILE A 288 -3.25 20.47 27.08
N LEU A 289 -2.00 20.94 27.10
CA LEU A 289 -0.89 20.30 27.83
C LEU A 289 -1.17 20.12 29.32
N SER A 290 -1.82 21.12 29.96
CA SER A 290 -2.20 21.04 31.37
C SER A 290 -3.53 20.34 31.65
N ARG A 291 -4.12 19.67 30.62
CA ARG A 291 -5.42 18.96 30.68
C ARG A 291 -6.61 19.87 31.10
N ARG A 292 -6.51 21.15 30.85
CA ARG A 292 -7.58 22.14 31.14
C ARG A 292 -8.45 22.45 29.93
N ALA A 293 -8.08 21.94 28.74
CA ALA A 293 -8.85 22.02 27.49
C ALA A 293 -8.72 20.74 26.72
N GLN A 294 -9.74 20.45 25.90
CA GLN A 294 -9.70 19.32 24.97
C GLN A 294 -8.72 19.62 23.84
N ASP A 295 -8.05 18.56 23.35
CA ASP A 295 -7.17 18.66 22.21
C ASP A 295 -7.97 18.84 20.91
N VAL A 296 -7.45 19.65 20.00
CA VAL A 296 -8.16 20.03 18.77
C VAL A 296 -7.68 19.15 17.62
N ARG A 297 -8.63 18.52 16.94
CA ARG A 297 -8.36 17.72 15.75
C ARG A 297 -7.94 18.59 14.57
N LEU A 298 -6.82 18.24 13.94
CA LEU A 298 -6.34 18.81 12.70
C LEU A 298 -6.88 18.03 11.50
N MET A 299 -7.21 18.73 10.45
CA MET A 299 -7.62 18.18 9.16
C MET A 299 -6.46 18.27 8.16
N PRO A 300 -6.49 17.47 7.07
CA PRO A 300 -5.53 17.62 5.98
C PRO A 300 -5.45 19.07 5.49
N ASN A 301 -4.24 19.56 5.26
CA ASN A 301 -3.90 20.92 4.87
C ASN A 301 -4.14 22.00 5.93
N ASP A 302 -4.44 21.64 7.20
CA ASP A 302 -4.42 22.62 8.29
C ASP A 302 -2.99 23.08 8.56
N ILE A 303 -2.85 24.35 8.94
CA ILE A 303 -1.60 24.95 9.37
C ILE A 303 -1.72 25.32 10.86
N LEU A 304 -0.96 24.63 11.71
CA LEU A 304 -0.81 24.98 13.12
C LEU A 304 0.32 26.00 13.26
N PHE A 305 -0.04 27.24 13.59
CA PHE A 305 0.91 28.33 13.83
C PHE A 305 1.13 28.55 15.34
N ILE A 306 2.39 28.47 15.78
CA ILE A 306 2.80 28.79 17.16
C ILE A 306 3.54 30.13 17.13
N PRO A 307 2.96 31.21 17.65
CA PRO A 307 3.61 32.52 17.66
C PRO A 307 4.77 32.59 18.67
N ASP A 308 5.73 33.45 18.38
CA ASP A 308 6.79 33.85 19.32
C ASP A 308 6.39 35.07 20.17
N SER A 309 7.32 35.52 21.00
CA SER A 309 7.13 36.75 21.84
C SER A 309 7.12 38.04 21.03
N ALA A 310 7.59 38.04 19.78
CA ALA A 310 7.74 39.23 18.94
C ALA A 310 6.46 39.68 18.21
N GLY A 311 5.37 38.88 18.27
CA GLY A 311 4.04 39.36 17.98
C GLY A 311 3.44 39.19 16.61
N ARG A 312 2.24 39.74 16.44
CA ARG A 312 1.27 39.58 15.34
C ARG A 312 1.77 39.82 13.91
N LYS A 313 2.89 40.50 13.72
CA LYS A 313 3.47 40.73 12.36
C LYS A 313 4.01 39.46 11.70
N ALA A 314 4.28 38.40 12.47
CA ALA A 314 4.76 37.13 11.96
C ALA A 314 3.63 36.26 11.34
N LEU A 315 2.37 36.49 11.77
CA LEU A 315 1.24 35.68 11.27
C LEU A 315 1.00 35.85 9.75
N ALA A 316 1.03 37.09 9.28
CA ALA A 316 0.84 37.39 7.86
C ALA A 316 1.97 36.78 7.00
N LYS A 317 3.23 36.92 7.45
CA LYS A 317 4.39 36.35 6.74
C LYS A 317 4.41 34.81 6.80
N ALA A 318 3.97 34.20 7.91
CA ALA A 318 3.92 32.74 8.02
C ALA A 318 2.81 32.13 7.15
N ALA A 319 1.66 32.79 7.05
CA ALA A 319 0.58 32.37 6.15
C ALA A 319 1.00 32.50 4.68
N GLU A 320 1.72 33.54 4.33
CA GLU A 320 2.24 33.76 2.97
C GLU A 320 3.35 32.75 2.59
N ALA A 321 4.26 32.44 3.52
CA ALA A 321 5.30 31.44 3.35
C ALA A 321 4.72 30.01 3.24
N ALA A 322 3.70 29.68 4.02
CA ALA A 322 3.02 28.38 3.93
C ALA A 322 2.21 28.25 2.60
N LEU A 323 1.70 29.34 2.07
CA LEU A 323 1.02 29.37 0.78
C LEU A 323 1.99 29.19 -0.39
N SER A 324 3.22 29.69 -0.28
CA SER A 324 4.27 29.49 -1.31
C SER A 324 4.85 28.07 -1.29
N MET A 325 4.82 27.36 -0.17
CA MET A 325 5.27 25.95 -0.06
C MET A 325 4.32 24.94 -0.73
N THR A 326 3.07 25.31 -0.99
CA THR A 326 2.12 24.42 -1.68
C THR A 326 2.39 24.28 -3.17
N THR A 327 3.25 25.09 -3.75
CA THR A 327 3.63 25.04 -5.17
C THR A 327 5.02 24.41 -5.43
N GLY A 328 5.78 24.09 -4.38
CA GLY A 328 7.07 23.45 -4.51
C GLY A 328 7.35 22.52 -3.34
N ILE A 329 7.20 21.24 -3.53
CA ILE A 329 7.64 20.22 -2.58
C ILE A 329 9.16 20.17 -2.65
N VAL A 330 9.85 20.92 -1.81
CA VAL A 330 11.27 20.68 -1.51
C VAL A 330 11.33 19.65 -0.39
N ILE A 331 11.47 18.40 -0.76
CA ILE A 331 11.86 17.32 0.15
C ILE A 331 13.33 17.59 0.50
N LEU A 332 13.56 18.18 1.65
CA LEU A 332 14.91 18.21 2.24
C LEU A 332 15.25 16.80 2.70
N ARG A 333 15.90 16.07 1.81
CA ARG A 333 16.59 14.82 2.11
C ARG A 333 17.72 15.19 3.07
N GLY A 334 17.59 14.80 4.35
CA GLY A 334 18.67 14.93 5.32
C GLY A 334 19.88 14.14 4.85
N SER A 335 20.90 14.86 4.37
CA SER A 335 22.24 14.31 4.19
C SER A 335 22.80 14.02 5.57
N GLN A 336 23.09 12.77 5.84
CA GLN A 336 23.95 12.36 6.92
C GLN A 336 25.40 12.78 6.63
N PHE A 337 25.99 13.48 7.58
CA PHE A 337 27.42 13.47 7.83
C PHE A 337 27.65 12.77 9.17
#